data_75f08640cc4cbc849cfd4b5388412f73
#
_entry.id   75f08640cc4cbc849cfd4b5388412f73
#
_cell.length_a   1.000
_cell.length_b   1.000
_cell.length_c   1.000
_cell.angle_alpha   90.00
_cell.angle_beta   90.00
_cell.angle_gamma   90.00
#
_symmetry.space_group_name_H-M   'P 1'
#
loop_
_entity.id
_entity.type
_entity.pdbx_description
1 polymer ?
#
loop_
_entity_poly.entity_id
_entity_poly.type
_entity_poly.pdbx_seq_one_letter_code
_entity_poly.pdbx_strand_id
1 'polypeptide(L)'
;MNCLPSRYMQRFIYYLQRIGVWCWRIRQRRGYNIHSPFAFQLVKGVIYQRGRYYAYEALHQTRKGQTLPERDDRLLFRLANDNQPRTALFVGPDTADEQLYVAAACQKCTCYSAATTEEAVQQASKMGHIDFLFLNTSEPIAPLLQALLPYAGSRALFIVYGIHRSRSTLQAWCEWKKTEAVRVTFDLYWLGLAYFEARLNKQDYTINY
;
A
#
# COMPACT_ATOMS: atom_id res chain seq x y z
N MET A 1 -16.96 11.84 -27.81
CA MET A 1 -17.04 12.68 -26.58
C MET A 1 -17.19 11.74 -25.39
N ASN A 2 -16.10 11.34 -24.76
CA ASN A 2 -16.14 10.53 -23.53
C ASN A 2 -16.35 11.48 -22.36
N CYS A 3 -17.59 11.58 -21.90
CA CYS A 3 -17.92 12.33 -20.68
C CYS A 3 -17.28 11.60 -19.49
N LEU A 4 -16.27 12.19 -18.85
CA LEU A 4 -15.73 11.67 -17.61
C LEU A 4 -16.86 11.59 -16.57
N PRO A 5 -17.08 10.45 -15.93
CA PRO A 5 -18.15 10.31 -14.94
C PRO A 5 -17.95 11.32 -13.81
N SER A 6 -19.06 11.95 -13.38
CA SER A 6 -19.03 12.90 -12.28
C SER A 6 -18.40 12.26 -11.03
N ARG A 7 -17.80 13.07 -10.11
CA ARG A 7 -17.19 12.57 -8.85
C ARG A 7 -18.17 11.70 -8.04
N TYR A 8 -19.47 11.99 -8.10
CA TYR A 8 -20.53 11.16 -7.48
C TYR A 8 -20.67 9.79 -8.13
N MET A 9 -20.62 9.71 -9.45
CA MET A 9 -20.68 8.46 -10.21
C MET A 9 -19.46 7.58 -9.93
N GLN A 10 -18.26 8.16 -9.87
CA GLN A 10 -17.03 7.43 -9.53
C GLN A 10 -17.09 6.85 -8.11
N ARG A 11 -17.58 7.64 -7.13
CA ARG A 11 -17.82 7.16 -5.76
C ARG A 11 -18.84 6.03 -5.71
N PHE A 12 -19.95 6.16 -6.44
CA PHE A 12 -21.01 5.15 -6.50
C PHE A 12 -20.48 3.83 -7.08
N ILE A 13 -19.77 3.88 -8.21
CA ILE A 13 -19.14 2.71 -8.83
C ILE A 13 -18.13 2.05 -7.85
N TYR A 14 -17.32 2.85 -7.18
CA TYR A 14 -16.39 2.36 -6.16
C TYR A 14 -17.11 1.59 -5.03
N TYR A 15 -18.22 2.12 -4.50
CA TYR A 15 -18.99 1.43 -3.46
C TYR A 15 -19.62 0.13 -3.95
N LEU A 16 -20.17 0.11 -5.18
CA LEU A 16 -20.73 -1.12 -5.77
C LEU A 16 -19.65 -2.19 -5.96
N GLN A 17 -18.49 -1.81 -6.47
CA GLN A 17 -17.36 -2.73 -6.60
C GLN A 17 -16.93 -3.27 -5.23
N ARG A 18 -16.89 -2.44 -4.21
CA ARG A 18 -16.56 -2.89 -2.85
C ARG A 18 -17.54 -3.91 -2.31
N ILE A 19 -18.84 -3.72 -2.53
CA ILE A 19 -19.86 -4.68 -2.10
C ILE A 19 -19.65 -6.02 -2.82
N GLY A 20 -19.44 -6.00 -4.13
CA GLY A 20 -19.17 -7.21 -4.91
C GLY A 20 -17.92 -7.97 -4.43
N VAL A 21 -16.81 -7.23 -4.23
CA VAL A 21 -15.56 -7.79 -3.68
C VAL A 21 -15.76 -8.33 -2.28
N TRP A 22 -16.50 -7.61 -1.43
CA TRP A 22 -16.78 -8.03 -0.06
C TRP A 22 -17.57 -9.35 -0.02
N CYS A 23 -18.58 -9.49 -0.86
CA CYS A 23 -19.34 -10.74 -0.99
C CYS A 23 -18.46 -11.89 -1.49
N TRP A 24 -17.63 -11.63 -2.49
CA TRP A 24 -16.76 -12.66 -3.08
C TRP A 24 -15.67 -13.12 -2.11
N ARG A 25 -15.11 -12.20 -1.31
CA ARG A 25 -14.03 -12.47 -0.34
C ARG A 25 -14.51 -12.69 1.09
N ILE A 26 -15.81 -12.98 1.30
CA ILE A 26 -16.39 -13.05 2.65
C ILE A 26 -15.70 -14.07 3.55
N ARG A 27 -15.18 -15.17 2.99
CA ARG A 27 -14.44 -16.20 3.72
C ARG A 27 -12.99 -15.82 4.06
N GLN A 28 -12.47 -14.74 3.49
CA GLN A 28 -11.08 -14.27 3.68
C GLN A 28 -11.02 -13.09 4.68
N ARG A 29 -11.89 -13.11 5.70
CA ARG A 29 -12.02 -12.02 6.68
C ARG A 29 -11.27 -12.32 7.97
N ARG A 30 -10.76 -11.27 8.60
CA ARG A 30 -10.26 -11.24 9.98
C ARG A 30 -9.21 -12.29 10.33
N GLY A 31 -8.42 -12.76 9.38
CA GLY A 31 -7.37 -13.73 9.66
C GLY A 31 -7.85 -15.18 9.73
N TYR A 32 -9.01 -15.52 9.21
CA TYR A 32 -9.46 -16.91 9.09
C TYR A 32 -8.46 -17.69 8.22
N ASN A 33 -8.02 -18.86 8.67
CA ASN A 33 -6.97 -19.70 8.05
C ASN A 33 -5.56 -19.06 7.95
N ILE A 34 -5.24 -18.08 8.77
CA ILE A 34 -3.88 -17.55 8.87
C ILE A 34 -3.15 -18.25 10.01
N HIS A 35 -2.16 -19.09 9.67
CA HIS A 35 -1.36 -19.83 10.64
C HIS A 35 -0.04 -19.12 11.01
N SER A 36 0.40 -18.14 10.22
CA SER A 36 1.60 -17.34 10.52
C SER A 36 1.32 -16.36 11.66
N PRO A 37 2.08 -16.37 12.77
CA PRO A 37 1.93 -15.39 13.85
C PRO A 37 2.10 -13.95 13.35
N PHE A 38 3.08 -13.70 12.48
CA PHE A 38 3.30 -12.40 11.85
C PHE A 38 2.07 -11.93 11.08
N ALA A 39 1.58 -12.75 10.16
CA ALA A 39 0.43 -12.39 9.33
C ALA A 39 -0.85 -12.19 10.17
N PHE A 40 -1.05 -13.03 11.20
CA PHE A 40 -2.20 -12.90 12.10
C PHE A 40 -2.16 -11.60 12.92
N GLN A 41 -0.99 -11.25 13.47
CA GLN A 41 -0.80 -9.99 14.20
C GLN A 41 -1.02 -8.78 13.29
N LEU A 42 -0.45 -8.78 12.08
CA LEU A 42 -0.64 -7.71 11.10
C LEU A 42 -2.12 -7.53 10.73
N VAL A 43 -2.80 -8.63 10.43
CA VAL A 43 -4.21 -8.58 10.03
C VAL A 43 -5.09 -8.08 11.17
N LYS A 44 -4.96 -8.61 12.37
CA LYS A 44 -5.78 -8.21 13.53
C LYS A 44 -5.36 -6.87 14.13
N GLY A 45 -4.06 -6.67 14.32
CA GLY A 45 -3.50 -5.53 15.05
C GLY A 45 -3.36 -4.26 14.20
N VAL A 46 -3.22 -4.40 12.87
CA VAL A 46 -2.98 -3.26 11.98
C VAL A 46 -4.10 -3.09 10.94
N ILE A 47 -4.36 -4.12 10.13
CA ILE A 47 -5.31 -4.01 9.00
C ILE A 47 -6.74 -3.79 9.52
N TYR A 48 -7.20 -4.62 10.46
CA TYR A 48 -8.55 -4.51 11.03
C TYR A 48 -8.64 -3.70 12.32
N GLN A 49 -7.56 -3.02 12.71
CA GLN A 49 -7.60 -2.18 13.91
C GLN A 49 -8.64 -1.07 13.75
N ARG A 50 -9.51 -0.91 14.75
CA ARG A 50 -10.57 0.10 14.80
C ARG A 50 -10.28 1.23 15.79
N GLY A 51 -9.16 1.18 16.48
CA GLY A 51 -8.75 2.21 17.43
C GLY A 51 -8.63 3.59 16.77
N ARG A 52 -9.02 4.63 17.51
CA ARG A 52 -8.83 6.01 17.07
C ARG A 52 -7.47 6.50 17.56
N TYR A 53 -6.66 6.98 16.64
CA TYR A 53 -5.44 7.69 16.98
C TYR A 53 -5.76 9.17 17.12
N TYR A 54 -5.13 9.85 18.08
CA TYR A 54 -5.32 11.31 18.30
C TYR A 54 -5.01 12.12 17.04
N ALA A 55 -4.04 11.67 16.22
CA ALA A 55 -3.66 12.34 14.98
C ALA A 55 -4.78 12.36 13.92
N TYR A 56 -5.75 11.43 13.96
CA TYR A 56 -6.73 11.27 12.88
C TYR A 56 -7.62 12.50 12.70
N GLU A 57 -7.96 13.21 13.76
CA GLU A 57 -8.79 14.41 13.66
C GLU A 57 -8.06 15.54 12.92
N ALA A 58 -6.83 15.84 13.31
CA ALA A 58 -6.00 16.83 12.62
C ALA A 58 -5.69 16.45 11.18
N LEU A 59 -5.40 15.17 10.92
CA LEU A 59 -5.16 14.65 9.58
C LEU A 59 -6.40 14.77 8.70
N HIS A 60 -7.59 14.47 9.24
CA HIS A 60 -8.86 14.62 8.51
C HIS A 60 -9.09 16.06 8.04
N GLN A 61 -8.79 17.05 8.89
CA GLN A 61 -8.96 18.47 8.56
C GLN A 61 -7.93 18.97 7.54
N THR A 62 -6.73 18.40 7.52
CA THR A 62 -5.62 18.83 6.65
C THR A 62 -5.64 18.15 5.28
N ARG A 63 -6.14 16.92 5.19
CA ARG A 63 -6.12 16.15 3.95
C ARG A 63 -6.96 16.78 2.84
N LYS A 64 -6.47 16.69 1.60
CA LYS A 64 -7.18 17.15 0.41
C LYS A 64 -8.20 16.13 -0.13
N GLY A 65 -8.02 14.85 0.18
CA GLY A 65 -8.89 13.75 -0.22
C GLY A 65 -8.96 13.49 -1.71
N GLN A 66 -7.85 13.71 -2.40
CA GLN A 66 -7.82 13.66 -3.87
C GLN A 66 -7.54 12.25 -4.40
N THR A 67 -6.73 11.47 -3.71
CA THR A 67 -6.14 10.24 -4.22
C THR A 67 -6.82 8.99 -3.66
N LEU A 68 -6.68 8.74 -2.36
CA LEU A 68 -7.24 7.57 -1.71
C LEU A 68 -8.49 7.90 -0.88
N PRO A 69 -9.34 6.91 -0.60
CA PRO A 69 -10.29 7.02 0.49
C PRO A 69 -9.57 7.16 1.84
N GLU A 70 -10.06 8.00 2.74
CA GLU A 70 -9.45 8.24 4.05
C GLU A 70 -9.20 6.95 4.86
N ARG A 71 -10.01 5.94 4.66
CA ARG A 71 -9.81 4.62 5.27
C ARG A 71 -8.46 4.02 4.89
N ASP A 72 -8.05 4.18 3.64
CA ASP A 72 -6.81 3.64 3.11
C ASP A 72 -5.62 4.51 3.57
N ASP A 73 -5.78 5.84 3.65
CA ASP A 73 -4.79 6.74 4.30
C ASP A 73 -4.57 6.37 5.77
N ARG A 74 -5.65 6.10 6.51
CA ARG A 74 -5.57 5.61 7.90
C ARG A 74 -4.90 4.23 7.99
N LEU A 75 -5.01 3.38 6.96
CA LEU A 75 -4.26 2.13 6.91
C LEU A 75 -2.78 2.40 6.71
N LEU A 76 -2.39 3.32 5.80
CA LEU A 76 -0.99 3.73 5.63
C LEU A 76 -0.39 4.25 6.94
N PHE A 77 -1.13 5.09 7.68
CA PHE A 77 -0.74 5.52 9.02
C PHE A 77 -0.43 4.33 9.94
N ARG A 78 -1.36 3.35 10.04
CA ARG A 78 -1.18 2.18 10.92
C ARG A 78 -0.01 1.30 10.49
N LEU A 79 0.16 1.10 9.18
CA LEU A 79 1.29 0.35 8.62
C LEU A 79 2.63 1.03 8.92
N ALA A 80 2.71 2.35 8.78
CA ALA A 80 3.90 3.11 9.12
C ALA A 80 4.18 3.10 10.63
N ASN A 81 3.12 3.21 11.46
CA ASN A 81 3.24 3.12 12.91
C ASN A 81 3.74 1.74 13.39
N ASP A 82 3.34 0.67 12.73
CA ASP A 82 3.82 -0.69 13.01
C ASP A 82 5.24 -0.93 12.51
N ASN A 83 5.53 -0.52 11.26
CA ASN A 83 6.82 -0.74 10.61
C ASN A 83 7.94 0.20 11.13
N GLN A 84 7.59 1.42 11.61
CA GLN A 84 8.53 2.46 12.07
C GLN A 84 9.66 2.74 11.05
N PRO A 85 9.33 3.10 9.79
CA PRO A 85 10.32 3.32 8.75
C PRO A 85 11.20 4.54 9.04
N ARG A 86 12.47 4.51 8.62
CA ARG A 86 13.37 5.67 8.63
C ARG A 86 13.29 6.44 7.31
N THR A 87 13.06 5.71 6.23
CA THR A 87 12.97 6.26 4.88
C THR A 87 11.69 5.78 4.21
N ALA A 88 10.95 6.71 3.61
CA ALA A 88 9.75 6.40 2.84
C ALA A 88 9.81 7.06 1.46
N LEU A 89 9.52 6.31 0.41
CA LEU A 89 9.43 6.78 -0.96
C LEU A 89 7.98 6.67 -1.44
N PHE A 90 7.45 7.78 -1.94
CA PHE A 90 6.11 7.87 -2.52
C PHE A 90 6.24 8.13 -4.02
N VAL A 91 5.65 7.24 -4.82
CA VAL A 91 5.74 7.33 -6.28
C VAL A 91 4.36 7.45 -6.90
N GLY A 92 4.20 8.48 -7.68
CA GLY A 92 2.98 8.79 -8.40
C GLY A 92 2.55 10.24 -8.28
N PRO A 93 1.58 10.67 -9.09
CA PRO A 93 1.04 12.01 -9.00
C PRO A 93 0.26 12.16 -7.68
N ASP A 94 0.46 13.27 -6.99
CA ASP A 94 -0.42 13.72 -5.91
C ASP A 94 -0.47 12.78 -4.69
N THR A 95 0.71 12.42 -4.14
CA THR A 95 0.85 11.57 -2.95
C THR A 95 0.96 12.34 -1.64
N ALA A 96 0.51 13.61 -1.60
CA ALA A 96 0.69 14.49 -0.44
C ALA A 96 -0.10 14.02 0.80
N ASP A 97 -1.31 13.51 0.62
CA ASP A 97 -2.13 13.01 1.72
C ASP A 97 -1.50 11.75 2.33
N GLU A 98 -1.02 10.82 1.52
CA GLU A 98 -0.35 9.60 1.95
C GLU A 98 0.93 9.90 2.73
N GLN A 99 1.73 10.87 2.24
CA GLN A 99 2.93 11.35 2.95
C GLN A 99 2.57 11.96 4.30
N LEU A 100 1.51 12.78 4.36
CA LEU A 100 1.02 13.40 5.59
C LEU A 100 0.68 12.34 6.65
N TYR A 101 -0.03 11.28 6.27
CA TYR A 101 -0.42 10.20 7.18
C TYR A 101 0.78 9.37 7.66
N VAL A 102 1.73 9.06 6.77
CA VAL A 102 2.94 8.31 7.13
C VAL A 102 3.86 9.14 8.02
N ALA A 103 4.09 10.42 7.70
CA ALA A 103 4.90 11.33 8.50
C ALA A 103 4.31 11.54 9.91
N ALA A 104 2.99 11.63 10.02
CA ALA A 104 2.31 11.75 11.32
C ALA A 104 2.43 10.47 12.17
N ALA A 105 2.51 9.30 11.54
CA ALA A 105 2.69 8.02 12.22
C ALA A 105 4.11 7.80 12.71
N CYS A 106 5.11 8.32 11.99
CA CYS A 106 6.53 8.13 12.30
C CYS A 106 7.30 9.44 12.10
N GLN A 107 7.48 10.21 13.18
CA GLN A 107 8.16 11.52 13.16
C GLN A 107 9.63 11.45 12.74
N LYS A 108 10.26 10.27 12.84
CA LYS A 108 11.66 10.04 12.44
C LYS A 108 11.79 9.60 10.98
N CYS A 109 10.69 9.46 10.28
CA CYS A 109 10.67 9.05 8.88
C CYS A 109 10.98 10.24 7.98
N THR A 110 11.99 10.10 7.11
CA THR A 110 12.22 11.04 6.02
C THR A 110 11.42 10.60 4.78
N CYS A 111 10.48 11.44 4.35
CA CYS A 111 9.64 11.16 3.20
C CYS A 111 10.22 11.78 1.94
N TYR A 112 10.29 10.99 0.87
CA TYR A 112 10.73 11.38 -0.47
C TYR A 112 9.57 11.14 -1.43
N SER A 113 9.48 11.94 -2.49
CA SER A 113 8.47 11.80 -3.53
C SER A 113 9.09 11.77 -4.91
N ALA A 114 8.45 11.06 -5.83
CA ALA A 114 8.79 11.00 -7.23
C ALA A 114 7.51 10.91 -8.07
N ALA A 115 7.46 11.64 -9.18
CA ALA A 115 6.31 11.61 -10.07
C ALA A 115 6.45 10.52 -11.15
N THR A 116 7.67 10.20 -11.54
CA THR A 116 8.00 9.24 -12.61
C THR A 116 8.87 8.09 -12.11
N THR A 117 8.96 7.02 -12.92
CA THR A 117 9.85 5.87 -12.66
C THR A 117 11.32 6.29 -12.55
N GLU A 118 11.79 7.18 -13.43
CA GLU A 118 13.17 7.65 -13.46
C GLU A 118 13.52 8.43 -12.19
N GLU A 119 12.63 9.33 -11.77
CA GLU A 119 12.79 10.09 -10.51
C GLU A 119 12.80 9.15 -9.31
N ALA A 120 11.94 8.13 -9.30
CA ALA A 120 11.87 7.15 -8.21
C ALA A 120 13.19 6.40 -8.06
N VAL A 121 13.80 5.94 -9.15
CA VAL A 121 15.09 5.25 -9.14
C VAL A 121 16.21 6.20 -8.69
N GLN A 122 16.22 7.45 -9.14
CA GLN A 122 17.19 8.46 -8.69
C GLN A 122 17.08 8.72 -7.18
N GLN A 123 15.85 8.87 -6.67
CA GLN A 123 15.63 9.06 -5.25
C GLN A 123 16.07 7.81 -4.44
N ALA A 124 15.71 6.61 -4.88
CA ALA A 124 16.13 5.37 -4.24
C ALA A 124 17.65 5.24 -4.17
N SER A 125 18.36 5.60 -5.24
CA SER A 125 19.83 5.61 -5.28
C SER A 125 20.43 6.60 -4.27
N LYS A 126 19.84 7.78 -4.11
CA LYS A 126 20.30 8.78 -3.10
C LYS A 126 19.99 8.34 -1.66
N MET A 127 18.86 7.66 -1.45
CA MET A 127 18.44 7.15 -0.14
C MET A 127 19.29 5.95 0.30
N GLY A 128 19.82 5.17 -0.64
CA GLY A 128 20.56 3.93 -0.41
C GLY A 128 19.67 2.74 -0.03
N HIS A 129 18.60 2.95 0.73
CA HIS A 129 17.60 1.93 1.05
C HIS A 129 16.21 2.52 1.25
N ILE A 130 15.18 1.72 1.01
CA ILE A 130 13.77 2.07 1.16
C ILE A 130 13.19 1.16 2.24
N ASP A 131 12.70 1.76 3.35
CA ASP A 131 11.98 1.02 4.40
C ASP A 131 10.48 0.97 4.12
N PHE A 132 9.93 2.01 3.47
CA PHE A 132 8.53 2.11 3.14
C PHE A 132 8.36 2.67 1.74
N LEU A 133 7.70 1.93 0.86
CA LEU A 133 7.37 2.36 -0.48
C LEU A 133 5.86 2.42 -0.65
N PHE A 134 5.37 3.52 -1.18
CA PHE A 134 3.99 3.64 -1.65
C PHE A 134 3.98 3.98 -3.15
N LEU A 135 3.32 3.12 -3.94
CA LEU A 135 3.15 3.30 -5.37
C LEU A 135 1.69 3.56 -5.72
N ASN A 136 1.42 4.69 -6.35
CA ASN A 136 0.15 5.01 -6.99
C ASN A 136 0.41 5.62 -8.37
N THR A 137 0.72 4.77 -9.33
CA THR A 137 1.09 5.20 -10.69
C THR A 137 0.16 4.60 -11.73
N SER A 138 0.01 5.28 -12.87
CA SER A 138 -0.61 4.76 -14.08
C SER A 138 0.39 4.04 -14.99
N GLU A 139 1.69 4.18 -14.73
CA GLU A 139 2.75 3.50 -15.45
C GLU A 139 2.75 2.00 -15.15
N PRO A 140 3.36 1.17 -16.01
CA PRO A 140 3.54 -0.25 -15.74
C PRO A 140 4.33 -0.48 -14.45
N ILE A 141 3.74 -1.20 -13.48
CA ILE A 141 4.37 -1.40 -12.16
C ILE A 141 5.54 -2.37 -12.18
N ALA A 142 5.60 -3.30 -13.14
CA ALA A 142 6.63 -4.35 -13.16
C ALA A 142 8.05 -3.80 -13.31
N PRO A 143 8.37 -2.93 -14.29
CA PRO A 143 9.72 -2.39 -14.42
C PRO A 143 10.10 -1.51 -13.22
N LEU A 144 9.16 -0.75 -12.68
CA LEU A 144 9.38 0.10 -11.52
C LEU A 144 9.70 -0.72 -10.26
N LEU A 145 8.87 -1.74 -9.95
CA LEU A 145 9.10 -2.63 -8.81
C LEU A 145 10.42 -3.40 -8.95
N GLN A 146 10.78 -3.83 -10.17
CA GLN A 146 12.05 -4.49 -10.43
C GLN A 146 13.25 -3.55 -10.22
N ALA A 147 13.15 -2.30 -10.66
CA ALA A 147 14.20 -1.29 -10.50
C ALA A 147 14.39 -0.86 -9.03
N LEU A 148 13.32 -0.84 -8.24
CA LEU A 148 13.36 -0.45 -6.82
C LEU A 148 13.72 -1.63 -5.89
N LEU A 149 13.61 -2.87 -6.34
CA LEU A 149 13.89 -4.06 -5.54
C LEU A 149 15.28 -4.08 -4.90
N PRO A 150 16.40 -3.70 -5.59
CA PRO A 150 17.73 -3.66 -4.99
C PRO A 150 17.86 -2.71 -3.81
N TYR A 151 16.97 -1.74 -3.68
CA TYR A 151 16.97 -0.76 -2.61
C TYR A 151 16.04 -1.14 -1.44
N ALA A 152 15.35 -2.28 -1.52
CA ALA A 152 14.50 -2.74 -0.43
C ALA A 152 15.33 -3.04 0.82
N GLY A 153 15.04 -2.32 1.92
CA GLY A 153 15.63 -2.60 3.21
C GLY A 153 15.22 -3.98 3.75
N SER A 154 15.97 -4.53 4.70
CA SER A 154 15.70 -5.88 5.26
C SER A 154 14.32 -6.02 5.91
N ARG A 155 13.71 -4.92 6.33
CA ARG A 155 12.36 -4.84 6.91
C ARG A 155 11.44 -3.97 6.07
N ALA A 156 11.75 -3.82 4.77
CA ALA A 156 10.98 -2.99 3.88
C ALA A 156 9.51 -3.44 3.78
N LEU A 157 8.63 -2.47 3.61
CA LEU A 157 7.25 -2.65 3.25
C LEU A 157 6.96 -1.90 1.95
N PHE A 158 6.66 -2.63 0.89
CA PHE A 158 6.22 -2.06 -0.37
C PHE A 158 4.71 -2.15 -0.50
N ILE A 159 4.08 -1.03 -0.81
CA ILE A 159 2.63 -0.89 -0.95
C ILE A 159 2.31 -0.43 -2.35
N VAL A 160 1.52 -1.21 -3.08
CA VAL A 160 1.09 -0.89 -4.44
C VAL A 160 -0.41 -0.65 -4.44
N TYR A 161 -0.83 0.58 -4.79
CA TYR A 161 -2.24 0.91 -4.92
C TYR A 161 -2.77 0.53 -6.31
N GLY A 162 -3.97 -0.02 -6.34
CA GLY A 162 -4.65 -0.38 -7.57
C GLY A 162 -4.17 -1.67 -8.22
N ILE A 163 -3.70 -2.68 -7.44
CA ILE A 163 -3.24 -3.97 -7.99
C ILE A 163 -4.30 -4.70 -8.82
N HIS A 164 -5.59 -4.44 -8.57
CA HIS A 164 -6.72 -4.93 -9.37
C HIS A 164 -7.29 -3.89 -10.35
N ARG A 165 -6.59 -2.79 -10.63
CA ARG A 165 -7.05 -1.73 -11.55
C ARG A 165 -7.21 -2.24 -12.99
N SER A 166 -6.33 -3.14 -13.43
CA SER A 166 -6.37 -3.80 -14.73
C SER A 166 -5.86 -5.24 -14.64
N ARG A 167 -6.16 -6.05 -15.68
CA ARG A 167 -5.59 -7.40 -15.78
C ARG A 167 -4.07 -7.38 -15.89
N SER A 168 -3.50 -6.43 -16.61
CA SER A 168 -2.04 -6.27 -16.76
C SER A 168 -1.38 -5.92 -15.44
N THR A 169 -1.96 -5.00 -14.65
CA THR A 169 -1.45 -4.64 -13.33
C THR A 169 -1.48 -5.84 -12.38
N LEU A 170 -2.60 -6.58 -12.35
CA LEU A 170 -2.73 -7.77 -11.53
C LEU A 170 -1.72 -8.86 -11.94
N GLN A 171 -1.54 -9.09 -13.23
CA GLN A 171 -0.56 -10.04 -13.73
C GLN A 171 0.86 -9.62 -13.32
N ALA A 172 1.22 -8.35 -13.52
CA ALA A 172 2.51 -7.80 -13.10
C ALA A 172 2.77 -7.99 -11.59
N TRP A 173 1.76 -7.71 -10.76
CA TRP A 173 1.80 -7.98 -9.32
C TRP A 173 2.01 -9.47 -9.01
N CYS A 174 1.23 -10.35 -9.65
CA CYS A 174 1.32 -11.79 -9.46
C CYS A 174 2.66 -12.39 -9.90
N GLU A 175 3.29 -11.84 -10.94
CA GLU A 175 4.62 -12.27 -11.37
C GLU A 175 5.70 -11.72 -10.43
N TRP A 176 5.64 -10.43 -10.09
CA TRP A 176 6.64 -9.80 -9.23
C TRP A 176 6.70 -10.42 -7.83
N LYS A 177 5.56 -10.75 -7.21
CA LYS A 177 5.53 -11.38 -5.89
C LYS A 177 6.17 -12.77 -5.85
N LYS A 178 6.41 -13.44 -7.01
CA LYS A 178 7.15 -14.71 -7.09
C LYS A 178 8.65 -14.51 -6.85
N THR A 179 9.15 -13.28 -6.98
CA THR A 179 10.56 -12.95 -6.73
C THR A 179 10.99 -13.46 -5.35
N GLU A 180 12.17 -14.04 -5.25
CA GLU A 180 12.65 -14.70 -4.02
C GLU A 180 12.78 -13.73 -2.85
N ALA A 181 13.19 -12.49 -3.10
CA ALA A 181 13.31 -11.45 -2.08
C ALA A 181 11.96 -11.07 -1.43
N VAL A 182 10.84 -11.21 -2.12
CA VAL A 182 9.49 -10.97 -1.58
C VAL A 182 9.08 -12.17 -0.74
N ARG A 183 8.84 -11.96 0.55
CA ARG A 183 8.58 -13.06 1.49
C ARG A 183 7.08 -13.21 1.78
N VAL A 184 6.43 -12.16 2.21
CA VAL A 184 5.00 -12.22 2.53
C VAL A 184 4.24 -11.14 1.79
N THR A 185 3.14 -11.51 1.14
CA THR A 185 2.27 -10.55 0.48
C THR A 185 0.84 -10.59 1.01
N PHE A 186 0.18 -9.43 0.98
CA PHE A 186 -1.24 -9.31 1.27
C PHE A 186 -1.95 -8.59 0.13
N ASP A 187 -2.94 -9.24 -0.45
CA ASP A 187 -3.86 -8.66 -1.42
C ASP A 187 -5.11 -8.18 -0.66
N LEU A 188 -5.24 -6.87 -0.49
CA LEU A 188 -6.38 -6.19 0.12
C LEU A 188 -7.38 -5.69 -0.94
N TYR A 189 -7.28 -6.17 -2.18
CA TYR A 189 -7.95 -5.75 -3.40
C TYR A 189 -7.40 -4.45 -3.97
N TRP A 190 -7.57 -3.31 -3.31
CA TRP A 190 -7.04 -2.02 -3.79
C TRP A 190 -5.55 -1.85 -3.47
N LEU A 191 -5.09 -2.42 -2.39
CA LEU A 191 -3.71 -2.34 -1.92
C LEU A 191 -3.08 -3.72 -1.93
N GLY A 192 -1.90 -3.83 -2.55
CA GLY A 192 -0.99 -4.95 -2.39
C GLY A 192 0.11 -4.57 -1.42
N LEU A 193 0.33 -5.38 -0.39
CA LEU A 193 1.43 -5.20 0.56
C LEU A 193 2.48 -6.28 0.33
N ALA A 194 3.76 -5.93 0.35
CA ALA A 194 4.87 -6.89 0.23
C ALA A 194 5.93 -6.62 1.29
N TYR A 195 6.32 -7.67 2.01
CA TYR A 195 7.33 -7.68 3.06
C TYR A 195 8.56 -8.50 2.63
N PHE A 196 9.76 -8.04 2.99
CA PHE A 196 11.04 -8.58 2.56
C PHE A 196 11.86 -9.24 3.65
N GLU A 197 11.35 -9.28 4.87
CA GLU A 197 12.09 -9.80 6.01
C GLU A 197 12.46 -11.28 5.84
N ALA A 198 13.76 -11.59 5.72
CA ALA A 198 14.28 -12.90 5.34
C ALA A 198 13.86 -14.05 6.29
N ARG A 199 13.58 -13.74 7.57
CA ARG A 199 13.08 -14.73 8.55
C ARG A 199 11.65 -15.19 8.30
N LEU A 200 10.89 -14.46 7.47
CA LEU A 200 9.51 -14.82 7.16
C LEU A 200 9.48 -15.92 6.09
N ASN A 201 8.61 -16.90 6.27
CA ASN A 201 8.34 -17.88 5.24
C ASN A 201 7.57 -17.25 4.09
N LYS A 202 7.87 -17.69 2.85
CA LYS A 202 7.19 -17.18 1.67
C LYS A 202 5.71 -17.58 1.69
N GLN A 203 4.82 -16.59 1.75
CA GLN A 203 3.38 -16.79 1.84
C GLN A 203 2.61 -15.63 1.23
N ASP A 204 1.51 -15.95 0.56
CA ASP A 204 0.59 -14.99 -0.05
C ASP A 204 -0.76 -15.06 0.65
N TYR A 205 -1.29 -13.91 1.05
CA TYR A 205 -2.58 -13.80 1.70
C TYR A 205 -3.53 -12.92 0.90
N THR A 206 -4.77 -13.36 0.76
CA THR A 206 -5.87 -12.53 0.26
C THR A 206 -6.76 -12.15 1.44
N ILE A 207 -6.94 -10.86 1.67
CA ILE A 207 -7.68 -10.33 2.83
C ILE A 207 -8.85 -9.49 2.34
N ASN A 208 -10.01 -9.71 2.90
CA ASN A 208 -11.19 -8.89 2.64
C ASN A 208 -11.14 -7.63 3.52
N TYR A 209 -10.52 -6.58 2.99
CA TYR A 209 -10.36 -5.29 3.67
C TYR A 209 -11.38 -4.27 3.19
#